data_57953c08b24aa989968bef2145961f6c
#
_entry.id   57953c08b24aa989968bef2145961f6c
#
_cell.length_a   1.000
_cell.length_b   1.000
_cell.length_c   1.000
_cell.angle_alpha   90.00
_cell.angle_beta   90.00
_cell.angle_gamma   90.00
#
_symmetry.space_group_name_H-M   'P 1'
#
loop_
_entity.id
_entity.type
_entity.pdbx_description
1 polymer ?
#
loop_
_entity_poly.entity_id
_entity_poly.type
_entity_poly.pdbx_seq_one_letter_code
_entity_poly.pdbx_strand_id
1 'polypeptide(L)'
;MKRVPVRTEAAELVALVDLGSNASRFLLARVVEGRGFQVLRKERVQTRLGAGPSGRLRRAAVDATLDSVHRFLRQVRNGQSPRVLAIATAAVRDAANRHLLLDALREREGVAVRVLTGTEEARLGAEAALLSLPLRDGLVADLGGGPRCAPAGSDGR
;
A
#
# COMPACT_ATOMS: atom_id res chain seq x y z
N MET A 1 -47.95 -9.76 -11.98
CA MET A 1 -46.74 -9.67 -11.10
C MET A 1 -45.62 -9.09 -11.92
N LYS A 2 -45.27 -7.80 -11.75
CA LYS A 2 -44.14 -7.19 -12.43
C LYS A 2 -42.85 -7.65 -11.72
N ARG A 3 -41.97 -8.37 -12.42
CA ARG A 3 -40.63 -8.68 -11.94
C ARG A 3 -39.86 -7.36 -11.85
N VAL A 4 -39.55 -6.93 -10.64
CA VAL A 4 -38.58 -5.86 -10.40
C VAL A 4 -37.22 -6.39 -10.87
N PRO A 5 -36.52 -5.72 -11.80
CA PRO A 5 -35.19 -6.17 -12.21
C PRO A 5 -34.27 -6.07 -11.00
N VAL A 6 -33.73 -7.23 -10.57
CA VAL A 6 -32.64 -7.24 -9.60
C VAL A 6 -31.47 -6.54 -10.27
N ARG A 7 -31.14 -5.32 -9.82
CA ARG A 7 -29.89 -4.65 -10.22
C ARG A 7 -28.74 -5.58 -9.81
N THR A 8 -28.16 -6.22 -10.78
CA THR A 8 -26.88 -6.91 -10.60
C THR A 8 -25.87 -5.83 -10.29
N GLU A 9 -25.60 -5.63 -9.01
CA GLU A 9 -24.54 -4.67 -8.57
C GLU A 9 -23.24 -5.12 -9.21
N ALA A 10 -22.65 -4.22 -10.00
CA ALA A 10 -21.42 -4.52 -10.71
C ALA A 10 -20.30 -4.70 -9.68
N ALA A 11 -19.77 -5.92 -9.62
CA ALA A 11 -18.57 -6.18 -8.83
C ALA A 11 -17.35 -5.58 -9.53
N GLU A 12 -16.59 -4.77 -8.83
CA GLU A 12 -15.33 -4.17 -9.32
C GLU A 12 -14.14 -5.03 -8.89
N LEU A 13 -13.20 -5.26 -9.81
CA LEU A 13 -11.91 -5.86 -9.49
C LEU A 13 -10.92 -4.75 -9.13
N VAL A 14 -10.34 -4.83 -7.92
CA VAL A 14 -9.40 -3.85 -7.41
C VAL A 14 -8.08 -4.52 -7.10
N ALA A 15 -7.00 -4.01 -7.68
CA ALA A 15 -5.62 -4.38 -7.35
C ALA A 15 -5.02 -3.30 -6.45
N LEU A 16 -4.75 -3.63 -5.19
CA LEU A 16 -4.11 -2.73 -4.24
C LEU A 16 -2.60 -3.03 -4.16
N VAL A 17 -1.81 -1.98 -4.22
CA VAL A 17 -0.35 -1.98 -4.03
C VAL A 17 -0.03 -1.06 -2.84
N ASP A 18 0.52 -1.62 -1.77
CA ASP A 18 0.96 -0.90 -0.58
C ASP A 18 2.49 -0.98 -0.48
N LEU A 19 3.17 0.16 -0.65
CA LEU A 19 4.63 0.29 -0.62
C LEU A 19 5.08 0.71 0.77
N GLY A 20 5.20 -0.27 1.66
CA GLY A 20 5.63 -0.07 3.04
C GLY A 20 7.15 -0.06 3.23
N SER A 21 7.63 0.41 4.40
CA SER A 21 9.05 0.52 4.73
C SER A 21 9.81 -0.79 4.69
N ASN A 22 9.22 -1.89 5.17
CA ASN A 22 9.87 -3.21 5.22
C ASN A 22 9.46 -4.11 4.06
N ALA A 23 8.20 -4.05 3.67
CA ALA A 23 7.66 -4.91 2.63
C ALA A 23 6.62 -4.18 1.80
N SER A 24 6.57 -4.50 0.51
CA SER A 24 5.44 -4.19 -0.35
C SER A 24 4.37 -5.27 -0.19
N ARG A 25 3.12 -4.85 -0.09
CA ARG A 25 1.96 -5.74 0.02
C ARG A 25 1.08 -5.55 -1.20
N PHE A 26 0.52 -6.64 -1.65
CA PHE A 26 -0.30 -6.69 -2.85
C PHE A 26 -1.59 -7.44 -2.55
N LEU A 27 -2.71 -6.92 -3.02
CA LEU A 27 -4.02 -7.50 -2.84
C LEU A 27 -4.81 -7.38 -4.14
N LEU A 28 -5.41 -8.48 -4.58
CA LEU A 28 -6.47 -8.47 -5.58
C LEU A 28 -7.78 -8.79 -4.87
N ALA A 29 -8.76 -7.92 -5.00
CA ALA A 29 -10.07 -8.10 -4.39
C ALA A 29 -11.19 -7.85 -5.40
N ARG A 30 -12.29 -8.55 -5.20
CA ARG A 30 -13.58 -8.24 -5.81
C ARG A 30 -14.37 -7.42 -4.80
N VAL A 31 -14.72 -6.21 -5.17
CA VAL A 31 -15.45 -5.27 -4.33
C VAL A 31 -16.88 -5.14 -4.83
N VAL A 32 -17.85 -5.22 -3.92
CA VAL A 32 -19.26 -4.94 -4.19
C VAL A 32 -19.66 -3.79 -3.29
N GLU A 33 -20.03 -2.67 -3.89
CA GLU A 33 -20.38 -1.47 -3.15
C GLU A 33 -21.53 -1.74 -2.17
N GLY A 34 -21.38 -1.25 -0.93
CA GLY A 34 -22.35 -1.47 0.15
C GLY A 34 -22.40 -2.87 0.74
N ARG A 35 -21.65 -3.86 0.19
CA ARG A 35 -21.66 -5.26 0.67
C ARG A 35 -20.32 -5.76 1.16
N GLY A 36 -19.21 -5.07 0.81
CA GLY A 36 -17.87 -5.44 1.23
C GLY A 36 -17.00 -5.95 0.09
N PHE A 37 -16.00 -6.76 0.41
CA PHE A 37 -15.04 -7.26 -0.58
C PHE A 37 -14.64 -8.71 -0.30
N GLN A 38 -14.25 -9.38 -1.36
CA GLN A 38 -13.66 -10.73 -1.30
C GLN A 38 -12.20 -10.66 -1.77
N VAL A 39 -11.28 -11.10 -0.92
CA VAL A 39 -9.87 -11.23 -1.29
C VAL A 39 -9.70 -12.42 -2.22
N LEU A 40 -9.19 -12.18 -3.42
CA LEU A 40 -8.89 -13.20 -4.42
C LEU A 40 -7.42 -13.62 -4.39
N ARG A 41 -6.53 -12.66 -4.11
CA ARG A 41 -5.09 -12.91 -4.04
C ARG A 41 -4.44 -11.95 -3.05
N LYS A 42 -3.43 -12.43 -2.33
CA LYS A 42 -2.64 -11.65 -1.38
C LYS A 42 -1.18 -12.08 -1.48
N GLU A 43 -0.29 -11.11 -1.62
CA GLU A 43 1.15 -11.31 -1.66
C GLU A 43 1.87 -10.30 -0.76
N ARG A 44 3.05 -10.69 -0.29
CA ARG A 44 3.96 -9.83 0.47
C ARG A 44 5.39 -10.10 0.03
N VAL A 45 6.10 -9.03 -0.33
CA VAL A 45 7.50 -9.09 -0.77
C VAL A 45 8.34 -8.17 0.10
N GLN A 46 9.43 -8.68 0.67
CA GLN A 46 10.35 -7.86 1.46
C GLN A 46 11.22 -7.00 0.55
N THR A 47 10.84 -5.76 0.34
CA THR A 47 11.54 -4.79 -0.51
C THR A 47 12.48 -3.88 0.29
N ARG A 48 12.27 -3.76 1.60
CA ARG A 48 13.11 -3.01 2.56
C ARG A 48 13.37 -1.56 2.13
N LEU A 49 12.36 -0.87 1.64
CA LEU A 49 12.46 0.53 1.22
C LEU A 49 12.99 1.45 2.32
N GLY A 50 12.63 1.19 3.59
CA GLY A 50 13.06 1.97 4.75
C GLY A 50 14.48 1.68 5.24
N ALA A 51 15.22 0.75 4.61
CA ALA A 51 16.58 0.39 5.03
C ALA A 51 17.69 1.26 4.41
N GLY A 52 17.34 2.35 3.75
CA GLY A 52 18.27 3.29 3.14
C GLY A 52 18.99 4.19 4.15
N PRO A 53 20.13 4.74 3.79
CA PRO A 53 20.81 5.73 4.63
C PRO A 53 20.00 7.02 4.66
N SER A 54 20.02 7.68 5.81
CA SER A 54 19.47 9.04 6.08
C SER A 54 18.53 9.63 5.01
N GLY A 55 17.26 9.24 5.03
CA GLY A 55 16.24 9.86 4.16
C GLY A 55 16.37 9.58 2.66
N ARG A 56 17.00 8.47 2.25
CA ARG A 56 17.10 8.08 0.82
C ARG A 56 16.76 6.60 0.61
N LEU A 57 16.08 6.30 -0.49
CA LEU A 57 15.85 4.93 -0.94
C LEU A 57 17.13 4.36 -1.57
N ARG A 58 17.47 3.12 -1.22
CA ARG A 58 18.58 2.39 -1.86
C ARG A 58 18.16 1.92 -3.24
N ARG A 59 19.05 1.99 -4.22
CA ARG A 59 18.79 1.55 -5.59
C ARG A 59 18.25 0.12 -5.64
N ALA A 60 18.90 -0.82 -4.95
CA ALA A 60 18.46 -2.21 -4.92
C ALA A 60 17.04 -2.39 -4.34
N ALA A 61 16.63 -1.57 -3.36
CA ALA A 61 15.27 -1.61 -2.82
C ALA A 61 14.24 -1.03 -3.80
N VAL A 62 14.61 0.02 -4.55
CA VAL A 62 13.79 0.57 -5.64
C VAL A 62 13.58 -0.49 -6.73
N ASP A 63 14.66 -1.11 -7.22
CA ASP A 63 14.60 -2.12 -8.27
C ASP A 63 13.76 -3.33 -7.83
N ALA A 64 13.99 -3.87 -6.63
CA ALA A 64 13.19 -4.97 -6.07
C ALA A 64 11.69 -4.61 -5.94
N THR A 65 11.39 -3.34 -5.65
CA THR A 65 10.00 -2.87 -5.58
C THR A 65 9.38 -2.80 -6.98
N LEU A 66 10.08 -2.23 -7.97
CA LEU A 66 9.64 -2.18 -9.36
C LEU A 66 9.36 -3.57 -9.92
N ASP A 67 10.28 -4.51 -9.72
CA ASP A 67 10.13 -5.90 -10.18
C ASP A 67 8.93 -6.60 -9.53
N SER A 68 8.71 -6.36 -8.23
CA SER A 68 7.58 -6.96 -7.51
C SER A 68 6.24 -6.39 -7.98
N VAL A 69 6.15 -5.09 -8.22
CA VAL A 69 4.94 -4.43 -8.76
C VAL A 69 4.68 -4.92 -10.19
N HIS A 70 5.69 -4.94 -11.04
CA HIS A 70 5.58 -5.45 -12.41
C HIS A 70 5.02 -6.88 -12.44
N ARG A 71 5.64 -7.79 -11.68
CA ARG A 71 5.21 -9.19 -11.60
C ARG A 71 3.76 -9.31 -11.14
N PHE A 72 3.35 -8.60 -10.08
CA PHE A 72 1.98 -8.63 -9.58
C PHE A 72 1.00 -8.11 -10.62
N LEU A 73 1.25 -6.93 -11.19
CA LEU A 73 0.36 -6.32 -12.17
C LEU A 73 0.20 -7.18 -13.43
N ARG A 74 1.29 -7.77 -13.92
CA ARG A 74 1.23 -8.70 -15.05
C ARG A 74 0.32 -9.91 -14.77
N GLN A 75 0.37 -10.44 -13.55
CA GLN A 75 -0.43 -11.59 -13.16
C GLN A 75 -1.93 -11.25 -13.03
N VAL A 76 -2.25 -10.07 -12.43
CA VAL A 76 -3.65 -9.70 -12.20
C VAL A 76 -4.31 -9.08 -13.43
N ARG A 77 -3.52 -8.57 -14.39
CA ARG A 77 -4.02 -8.02 -15.65
C ARG A 77 -4.22 -9.09 -16.74
N ASN A 78 -3.82 -10.32 -16.51
CA ASN A 78 -3.96 -11.40 -17.48
C ASN A 78 -5.44 -11.71 -17.76
N GLY A 79 -5.96 -11.18 -18.87
CA GLY A 79 -7.36 -11.30 -19.28
C GLY A 79 -8.36 -10.47 -18.44
N GLN A 80 -7.87 -9.57 -17.58
CA GLN A 80 -8.68 -8.74 -16.69
C GLN A 80 -8.16 -7.29 -16.66
N SER A 81 -9.03 -6.35 -16.31
CA SER A 81 -8.68 -4.93 -16.17
C SER A 81 -9.04 -4.42 -14.77
N PRO A 82 -8.29 -4.81 -13.72
CA PRO A 82 -8.58 -4.33 -12.39
C PRO A 82 -8.28 -2.83 -12.27
N ARG A 83 -9.07 -2.12 -11.48
CA ARG A 83 -8.70 -0.79 -11.02
C ARG A 83 -7.49 -0.89 -10.09
N VAL A 84 -6.40 -0.21 -10.43
CA VAL A 84 -5.18 -0.23 -9.63
C VAL A 84 -5.19 0.94 -8.64
N LEU A 85 -5.05 0.64 -7.36
CA LEU A 85 -4.86 1.61 -6.29
C LEU A 85 -3.46 1.36 -5.70
N ALA A 86 -2.59 2.37 -5.76
CA ALA A 86 -1.25 2.27 -5.21
C ALA A 86 -1.02 3.36 -4.16
N ILE A 87 -0.54 2.95 -2.99
CA ILE A 87 -0.20 3.83 -1.89
C ILE A 87 1.25 3.60 -1.45
N ALA A 88 1.85 4.63 -0.88
CA ALA A 88 3.15 4.56 -0.23
C ALA A 88 3.13 5.32 1.09
N THR A 89 3.92 4.86 2.05
CA THR A 89 3.95 5.37 3.41
C THR A 89 5.31 5.95 3.79
N ALA A 90 5.67 5.99 5.05
CA ALA A 90 6.79 6.70 5.64
C ALA A 90 8.11 6.60 4.84
N ALA A 91 8.55 5.41 4.44
CA ALA A 91 9.83 5.25 3.74
C ALA A 91 9.91 6.02 2.42
N VAL A 92 8.82 6.08 1.67
CA VAL A 92 8.74 6.82 0.41
C VAL A 92 8.44 8.30 0.66
N ARG A 93 7.54 8.59 1.60
CA ARG A 93 7.17 9.96 1.97
C ARG A 93 8.40 10.78 2.36
N ASP A 94 9.26 10.20 3.20
CA ASP A 94 10.37 10.90 3.82
C ASP A 94 11.67 10.84 2.97
N ALA A 95 11.66 10.11 1.86
CA ALA A 95 12.82 9.95 1.00
C ALA A 95 13.02 11.14 0.03
N ALA A 96 14.19 11.76 0.08
CA ALA A 96 14.57 12.86 -0.82
C ALA A 96 14.61 12.45 -2.30
N ASN A 97 14.87 11.17 -2.58
CA ASN A 97 14.94 10.60 -3.94
C ASN A 97 13.72 9.74 -4.31
N ARG A 98 12.57 9.97 -3.66
CA ARG A 98 11.32 9.23 -3.91
C ARG A 98 10.86 9.25 -5.38
N HIS A 99 11.19 10.35 -6.10
CA HIS A 99 10.87 10.50 -7.52
C HIS A 99 11.39 9.35 -8.36
N LEU A 100 12.57 8.77 -8.06
CA LEU A 100 13.14 7.64 -8.78
C LEU A 100 12.19 6.41 -8.80
N LEU A 101 11.47 6.17 -7.70
CA LEU A 101 10.50 5.09 -7.62
C LEU A 101 9.16 5.48 -8.25
N LEU A 102 8.67 6.68 -7.92
CA LEU A 102 7.33 7.13 -8.33
C LEU A 102 7.24 7.34 -9.84
N ASP A 103 8.26 7.96 -10.43
CA ASP A 103 8.33 8.21 -11.88
C ASP A 103 8.47 6.89 -12.65
N ALA A 104 9.34 5.98 -12.18
CA ALA A 104 9.50 4.68 -12.80
C ALA A 104 8.22 3.84 -12.77
N LEU A 105 7.45 3.87 -11.67
CA LEU A 105 6.16 3.18 -11.59
C LEU A 105 5.13 3.78 -12.54
N ARG A 106 5.12 5.10 -12.66
CA ARG A 106 4.22 5.79 -13.58
C ARG A 106 4.57 5.50 -15.04
N GLU A 107 5.85 5.56 -15.40
CA GLU A 107 6.32 5.39 -16.78
C GLU A 107 6.24 3.94 -17.25
N ARG A 108 6.66 2.98 -16.41
CA ARG A 108 6.75 1.57 -16.79
C ARG A 108 5.45 0.80 -16.64
N GLU A 109 4.69 1.11 -15.57
CA GLU A 109 3.50 0.34 -15.20
C GLU A 109 2.18 1.11 -15.39
N GLY A 110 2.25 2.41 -15.66
CA GLY A 110 1.09 3.28 -15.73
C GLY A 110 0.43 3.49 -14.36
N VAL A 111 1.19 3.33 -13.27
CA VAL A 111 0.67 3.38 -11.90
C VAL A 111 1.03 4.71 -11.24
N ALA A 112 0.00 5.49 -10.91
CA ALA A 112 0.15 6.67 -10.06
C ALA A 112 0.07 6.25 -8.59
N VAL A 113 1.15 6.46 -7.84
CA VAL A 113 1.23 6.12 -6.42
C VAL A 113 0.82 7.34 -5.58
N ARG A 114 -0.17 7.17 -4.71
CA ARG A 114 -0.53 8.17 -3.70
C ARG A 114 0.38 8.00 -2.48
N VAL A 115 1.18 9.02 -2.18
CA VAL A 115 2.00 9.06 -0.96
C VAL A 115 1.15 9.59 0.18
N LEU A 116 0.89 8.75 1.19
CA LEU A 116 0.05 9.10 2.33
C LEU A 116 0.83 10.00 3.31
N THR A 117 0.14 10.99 3.86
CA THR A 117 0.59 11.71 5.06
C THR A 117 0.54 10.79 6.28
N GLY A 118 1.27 11.12 7.35
CA GLY A 118 1.20 10.33 8.60
C GLY A 118 -0.21 10.27 9.20
N THR A 119 -0.97 11.36 9.07
CA THR A 119 -2.36 11.43 9.53
C THR A 119 -3.29 10.53 8.71
N GLU A 120 -3.13 10.51 7.39
CA GLU A 120 -3.90 9.62 6.51
C GLU A 120 -3.57 8.14 6.78
N GLU A 121 -2.28 7.82 6.97
CA GLU A 121 -1.81 6.48 7.31
C GLU A 121 -2.42 6.00 8.63
N ALA A 122 -2.35 6.83 9.69
CA ALA A 122 -2.95 6.53 11.00
C ALA A 122 -4.47 6.36 10.92
N ARG A 123 -5.16 7.23 10.18
CA ARG A 123 -6.61 7.14 9.98
C ARG A 123 -7.02 5.84 9.28
N LEU A 124 -6.37 5.49 8.17
CA LEU A 124 -6.64 4.25 7.45
C LEU A 124 -6.34 3.01 8.29
N GLY A 125 -5.29 3.05 9.10
CA GLY A 125 -4.96 1.98 10.06
C GLY A 125 -6.05 1.82 11.12
N ALA A 126 -6.54 2.92 11.68
CA ALA A 126 -7.64 2.89 12.66
C ALA A 126 -8.95 2.38 12.05
N GLU A 127 -9.32 2.86 10.85
CA GLU A 127 -10.50 2.37 10.12
C GLU A 127 -10.40 0.86 9.82
N ALA A 128 -9.23 0.38 9.41
CA ALA A 128 -9.00 -1.04 9.16
C ALA A 128 -9.12 -1.89 10.43
N ALA A 129 -8.63 -1.39 11.57
CA ALA A 129 -8.76 -2.06 12.85
C ALA A 129 -10.23 -2.16 13.30
N LEU A 130 -10.99 -1.07 13.17
CA LEU A 130 -12.43 -1.03 13.51
C LEU A 130 -13.26 -1.97 12.62
N LEU A 131 -12.90 -2.13 11.36
CA LEU A 131 -13.58 -3.05 10.44
C LEU A 131 -13.21 -4.52 10.66
N SER A 132 -12.04 -4.78 11.26
CA SER A 132 -11.49 -6.14 11.41
C SER A 132 -11.65 -6.71 12.81
N LEU A 133 -11.86 -5.88 13.82
CA LEU A 133 -11.91 -6.26 15.21
C LEU A 133 -13.23 -5.78 15.86
N PRO A 134 -13.79 -6.55 16.80
CA PRO A 134 -15.02 -6.16 17.52
C PRO A 134 -14.71 -5.11 18.62
N LEU A 135 -14.09 -4.00 18.22
CA LEU A 135 -13.72 -2.91 19.13
C LEU A 135 -14.93 -2.00 19.35
N ARG A 136 -15.30 -1.77 20.61
CA ARG A 136 -16.29 -0.76 21.01
C ARG A 136 -15.62 0.48 21.59
N ASP A 137 -14.56 0.27 22.38
CA ASP A 137 -13.69 1.30 22.95
C ASP A 137 -12.26 0.81 22.94
N GLY A 138 -11.28 1.70 22.75
CA GLY A 138 -9.87 1.31 22.79
C GLY A 138 -8.93 2.27 22.08
N LEU A 139 -7.65 1.98 22.19
CA LEU A 139 -6.57 2.66 21.52
C LEU A 139 -6.04 1.75 20.40
N VAL A 140 -5.91 2.27 19.19
CA VAL A 140 -5.25 1.58 18.09
C VAL A 140 -3.83 2.12 17.98
N ALA A 141 -2.83 1.25 18.17
CA ALA A 141 -1.42 1.57 17.99
C ALA A 141 -0.84 0.74 16.84
N ASP A 142 -0.29 1.40 15.83
CA ASP A 142 0.44 0.77 14.73
C ASP A 142 1.94 1.01 14.91
N LEU A 143 2.69 -0.07 15.14
CA LEU A 143 4.14 -0.06 15.27
C LEU A 143 4.76 -0.37 13.89
N GLY A 144 4.81 0.64 13.04
CA GLY A 144 5.44 0.54 11.72
C GLY A 144 6.96 0.38 11.76
N GLY A 145 7.54 -0.19 10.69
CA GLY A 145 9.00 -0.33 10.51
C GLY A 145 9.71 0.95 10.05
N GLY A 146 9.25 2.14 10.45
CA GLY A 146 9.89 3.41 10.15
C GLY A 146 11.32 3.51 10.71
N PRO A 147 12.15 4.44 10.24
CA PRO A 147 13.48 4.67 10.76
C PRO A 147 13.37 5.00 12.26
N ARG A 148 14.06 4.23 13.10
CA ARG A 148 14.21 4.57 14.51
C ARG A 148 14.99 5.89 14.56
N CYS A 149 14.41 6.94 15.12
CA CYS A 149 15.21 8.09 15.53
C CYS A 149 16.31 7.58 16.44
N ALA A 150 17.56 7.67 16.01
CA ALA A 150 18.68 7.52 16.91
C ALA A 150 18.50 8.59 18.00
N PRO A 151 18.65 8.26 19.29
CA PRO A 151 18.66 9.28 20.32
C PRO A 151 19.76 10.27 19.97
N ALA A 152 19.44 11.56 19.98
CA ALA A 152 20.46 12.61 19.88
C ALA A 152 21.50 12.34 20.96
N GLY A 153 22.74 12.07 20.55
CA GLY A 153 23.83 11.86 21.47
C GLY A 153 23.91 13.07 22.39
N SER A 154 23.77 12.83 23.69
CA SER A 154 24.19 13.80 24.69
C SER A 154 25.71 13.93 24.55
N ASP A 155 26.16 15.05 23.99
CA ASP A 155 27.57 15.42 24.08
C ASP A 155 27.92 15.50 25.57
N GLY A 156 28.69 14.50 26.03
CA GLY A 156 29.31 14.50 27.32
C GLY A 156 30.33 15.62 27.38
N ARG A 157 30.17 16.51 28.32
CA ARG A 157 31.28 17.23 28.95
C ARG A 157 31.59 16.57 30.28
#